data_455f033f68c447443842f2d0c2e532a5
#
_entry.id   455f033f68c447443842f2d0c2e532a5
#
_cell.length_a   1.000
_cell.length_b   1.000
_cell.length_c   1.000
_cell.angle_alpha   90.00
_cell.angle_beta   90.00
_cell.angle_gamma   90.00
#
_symmetry.space_group_name_H-M   'P 1'
#
loop_
_entity.id
_entity.type
_entity.pdbx_description
1 polymer ?
#
loop_
_entity_poly.entity_id
_entity_poly.type
_entity_poly.pdbx_seq_one_letter_code
_entity_poly.pdbx_strand_id
1 'polypeptide(L)'
;MAYAKSGVSTNALTKEGGFIHYHTADALATVEGAGYFNSLAVDSAIPAVGIIIHYDTNLKKVTMYGYTHDGSVVTLSTANKEVLV
;
A
#
# COMPACT_ATOMS: atom_id res chain seq x y z
N MET A 1 14.76 2.95 -2.93
CA MET A 1 14.19 3.89 -1.95
C MET A 1 13.34 3.14 -0.96
N ALA A 2 12.94 3.78 0.09
CA ALA A 2 12.22 3.13 1.17
C ALA A 2 10.82 3.72 1.31
N TYR A 3 9.96 3.01 2.01
CA TYR A 3 8.64 3.48 2.36
C TYR A 3 8.71 4.86 3.01
N ALA A 4 7.83 5.76 2.61
CA ALA A 4 7.74 7.10 3.16
C ALA A 4 6.29 7.38 3.58
N LYS A 5 6.08 7.61 4.87
CA LYS A 5 4.75 7.89 5.42
C LYS A 5 4.08 9.09 4.73
N SER A 6 4.87 10.05 4.28
CA SER A 6 4.35 11.23 3.59
C SER A 6 3.64 10.92 2.28
N GLY A 7 3.89 9.76 1.68
CA GLY A 7 3.19 9.33 0.47
C GLY A 7 1.81 8.74 0.73
N VAL A 8 1.48 8.47 1.98
CA VAL A 8 0.22 7.83 2.35
C VAL A 8 -0.90 8.86 2.42
N SER A 9 -2.02 8.55 1.77
CA SER A 9 -3.25 9.31 1.92
C SER A 9 -4.37 8.31 2.15
N THR A 10 -5.12 8.49 3.23
CA THR A 10 -6.23 7.61 3.58
C THR A 10 -7.53 8.36 3.44
N ASN A 11 -8.49 7.74 2.78
CA ASN A 11 -9.78 8.34 2.50
C ASN A 11 -10.87 7.46 3.07
N ALA A 12 -11.68 7.99 3.97
CA ALA A 12 -12.80 7.26 4.57
C ALA A 12 -12.36 5.90 5.13
N LEU A 13 -11.19 5.83 5.75
CA LEU A 13 -10.67 4.59 6.30
C LEU A 13 -11.44 4.22 7.56
N THR A 14 -12.00 3.00 7.59
CA THR A 14 -12.77 2.49 8.71
C THR A 14 -12.27 1.10 9.09
N LYS A 15 -12.88 0.52 10.13
CA LYS A 15 -12.57 -0.86 10.54
C LYS A 15 -12.95 -1.87 9.47
N GLU A 16 -13.96 -1.56 8.67
CA GLU A 16 -14.48 -2.46 7.65
C GLU A 16 -13.72 -2.34 6.34
N GLY A 17 -12.81 -1.42 6.25
CA GLY A 17 -12.01 -1.26 5.04
C GLY A 17 -11.84 0.19 4.65
N GLY A 18 -11.50 0.42 3.41
CA GLY A 18 -11.21 1.73 2.85
C GLY A 18 -10.07 1.60 1.86
N PHE A 19 -9.72 2.72 1.24
CA PHE A 19 -8.63 2.75 0.29
C PHE A 19 -7.47 3.51 0.90
N ILE A 20 -6.29 2.93 0.80
CA ILE A 20 -5.05 3.59 1.17
C ILE A 20 -4.35 3.98 -0.12
N HIS A 21 -4.14 5.26 -0.33
CA HIS A 21 -3.44 5.78 -1.50
C HIS A 21 -1.98 6.00 -1.12
N TYR A 22 -1.07 5.43 -1.88
CA TYR A 22 0.36 5.59 -1.63
C TYR A 22 1.05 6.10 -2.87
N HIS A 23 1.54 7.33 -2.81
CA HIS A 23 2.25 8.00 -3.90
C HIS A 23 3.74 7.91 -3.65
N THR A 24 4.48 7.37 -4.60
CA THR A 24 5.93 7.22 -4.49
C THR A 24 6.58 7.19 -5.85
N ALA A 25 7.86 7.55 -5.90
CA ALA A 25 8.68 7.36 -7.08
C ALA A 25 9.31 5.96 -7.11
N ASP A 26 9.10 5.15 -6.06
CA ASP A 26 9.62 3.79 -6.01
C ASP A 26 8.93 2.91 -7.04
N ALA A 27 9.70 2.08 -7.71
CA ALA A 27 9.17 1.18 -8.73
C ALA A 27 8.30 0.08 -8.10
N LEU A 28 7.46 -0.51 -8.93
CA LEU A 28 6.55 -1.58 -8.52
C LEU A 28 7.28 -2.72 -7.80
N ALA A 29 8.41 -3.16 -8.35
CA ALA A 29 9.17 -4.26 -7.75
C ALA A 29 9.69 -3.92 -6.36
N THR A 30 10.04 -2.66 -6.10
CA THR A 30 10.48 -2.20 -4.79
C THR A 30 9.32 -2.20 -3.80
N VAL A 31 8.18 -1.68 -4.22
CA VAL A 31 6.97 -1.59 -3.39
C VAL A 31 6.46 -2.98 -3.02
N GLU A 32 6.56 -3.94 -3.94
CA GLU A 32 6.14 -5.33 -3.70
C GLU A 32 7.12 -6.11 -2.84
N GLY A 33 8.27 -5.53 -2.52
CA GLY A 33 9.27 -6.21 -1.70
C GLY A 33 8.75 -6.52 -0.31
N ALA A 34 9.15 -7.66 0.24
CA ALA A 34 8.73 -8.08 1.57
C ALA A 34 9.10 -7.02 2.61
N GLY A 35 8.15 -6.65 3.43
CA GLY A 35 8.39 -5.70 4.52
C GLY A 35 8.30 -4.23 4.14
N TYR A 36 8.09 -3.90 2.88
CA TYR A 36 8.05 -2.50 2.45
C TYR A 36 7.02 -1.67 3.24
N PHE A 37 5.82 -2.21 3.43
CA PHE A 37 4.74 -1.50 4.10
C PHE A 37 4.61 -1.83 5.59
N ASN A 38 5.57 -2.53 6.20
CA ASN A 38 5.44 -2.91 7.61
C ASN A 38 5.23 -1.71 8.53
N SER A 39 5.89 -0.59 8.25
CA SER A 39 5.72 0.63 9.04
C SER A 39 4.31 1.20 8.96
N LEU A 40 3.59 0.94 7.87
CA LEU A 40 2.22 1.40 7.72
C LEU A 40 1.30 0.80 8.79
N ALA A 41 1.48 -0.49 9.09
CA ALA A 41 0.69 -1.15 10.12
C ALA A 41 0.97 -0.61 11.52
N VAL A 42 2.20 -0.12 11.75
CA VAL A 42 2.61 0.45 13.04
C VAL A 42 2.21 1.92 13.15
N ASP A 43 2.41 2.68 12.09
CA ASP A 43 2.27 4.14 12.10
C ASP A 43 0.82 4.59 11.91
N SER A 44 -0.02 3.79 11.31
CA SER A 44 -1.37 4.18 10.94
C SER A 44 -2.38 3.12 11.39
N ALA A 45 -3.54 3.59 11.84
CA ALA A 45 -4.63 2.69 12.21
C ALA A 45 -5.34 2.23 10.94
N ILE A 46 -4.86 1.15 10.35
CA ILE A 46 -5.44 0.58 9.13
C ILE A 46 -6.18 -0.72 9.44
N PRO A 47 -7.20 -1.08 8.67
CA PRO A 47 -7.89 -2.36 8.86
C PRO A 47 -6.95 -3.53 8.58
N ALA A 48 -7.23 -4.68 9.18
CA ALA A 48 -6.42 -5.89 8.99
C ALA A 48 -6.49 -6.43 7.56
N VAL A 49 -7.52 -6.06 6.83
CA VAL A 49 -7.73 -6.44 5.42
C VAL A 49 -8.22 -5.22 4.67
N GLY A 50 -7.64 -4.93 3.53
CA GLY A 50 -8.04 -3.74 2.77
C GLY A 50 -7.35 -3.66 1.44
N ILE A 51 -7.32 -2.45 0.90
CA ILE A 51 -6.79 -2.16 -0.43
C ILE A 51 -5.77 -1.04 -0.33
N ILE A 52 -4.59 -1.26 -0.93
CA ILE A 52 -3.57 -0.23 -1.11
C ILE A 52 -3.47 0.05 -2.60
N ILE A 53 -3.56 1.32 -2.98
CA ILE A 53 -3.39 1.75 -4.35
C ILE A 53 -2.02 2.44 -4.46
N HIS A 54 -1.15 1.84 -5.25
CA HIS A 54 0.20 2.35 -5.48
C HIS A 54 0.19 3.28 -6.69
N TYR A 55 0.59 4.53 -6.46
CA TYR A 55 0.75 5.52 -7.52
C TYR A 55 2.23 5.73 -7.75
N ASP A 56 2.75 5.20 -8.87
CA ASP A 56 4.14 5.41 -9.26
C ASP A 56 4.23 6.77 -9.96
N THR A 57 4.72 7.77 -9.24
CA THR A 57 4.78 9.14 -9.75
C THR A 57 5.88 9.31 -10.80
N ASN A 58 6.83 8.41 -10.85
CA ASN A 58 7.91 8.47 -11.83
C ASN A 58 7.46 7.97 -13.20
N LEU A 59 6.83 6.79 -13.25
CA LEU A 59 6.37 6.19 -14.49
C LEU A 59 4.89 6.46 -14.78
N LYS A 60 4.19 7.14 -13.88
CA LYS A 60 2.76 7.45 -13.98
C LYS A 60 1.93 6.18 -14.14
N LYS A 61 2.17 5.22 -13.25
CA LYS A 61 1.46 3.95 -13.20
C LYS A 61 0.63 3.86 -11.94
N VAL A 62 -0.49 3.16 -12.03
CA VAL A 62 -1.37 2.92 -10.88
C VAL A 62 -1.65 1.43 -10.77
N THR A 63 -1.40 0.87 -9.60
CA THR A 63 -1.63 -0.56 -9.33
C THR A 63 -2.35 -0.71 -8.00
N MET A 64 -3.40 -1.52 -7.98
CA MET A 64 -4.22 -1.77 -6.81
C MET A 64 -3.92 -3.14 -6.23
N TYR A 65 -3.67 -3.19 -4.92
CA TYR A 65 -3.37 -4.44 -4.19
C TYR A 65 -4.37 -4.65 -3.08
N GLY A 66 -4.82 -5.91 -2.90
CA GLY A 66 -5.37 -6.31 -1.62
C GLY A 66 -4.22 -6.52 -0.64
N TYR A 67 -4.46 -6.30 0.64
CA TYR A 67 -3.46 -6.53 1.66
C TYR A 67 -4.08 -7.11 2.92
N THR A 68 -3.24 -7.77 3.72
CA THR A 68 -3.57 -8.15 5.09
C THR A 68 -2.42 -7.72 6.00
N HIS A 69 -2.70 -7.52 7.28
CA HIS A 69 -1.64 -7.30 8.25
C HIS A 69 -2.01 -7.92 9.60
N ASP A 70 -0.98 -8.23 10.40
CA ASP A 70 -1.13 -8.84 11.71
C ASP A 70 -0.75 -7.89 12.86
N GLY A 71 -0.64 -6.60 12.57
CA GLY A 71 -0.20 -5.57 13.52
C GLY A 71 1.24 -5.14 13.33
N SER A 72 2.06 -5.92 12.64
CA SER A 72 3.47 -5.60 12.39
C SER A 72 3.91 -5.88 10.96
N VAL A 73 3.32 -6.85 10.29
CA VAL A 73 3.72 -7.23 8.94
C VAL A 73 2.56 -7.02 7.99
N VAL A 74 2.80 -6.26 6.91
CA VAL A 74 1.82 -6.05 5.84
C VAL A 74 2.19 -6.95 4.67
N THR A 75 1.24 -7.76 4.23
CA THR A 75 1.41 -8.67 3.11
C THR A 75 0.53 -8.21 1.96
N LEU A 76 1.14 -7.90 0.83
CA LEU A 76 0.40 -7.53 -0.38
C LEU A 76 0.06 -8.79 -1.19
N SER A 77 -1.15 -8.80 -1.75
CA SER A 77 -1.56 -9.85 -2.67
C SER A 77 -1.06 -9.51 -4.07
N THR A 78 0.20 -9.84 -4.35
CA THR A 78 0.82 -9.48 -5.63
C THR A 78 0.31 -10.34 -6.78
N ALA A 79 -0.16 -11.56 -6.49
CA ALA A 79 -0.69 -12.45 -7.52
C ALA A 79 -2.04 -11.97 -8.07
N ASN A 80 -2.78 -11.20 -7.28
CA ASN A 80 -4.13 -10.74 -7.64
C ASN A 80 -4.20 -9.23 -7.83
N LYS A 81 -3.07 -8.59 -8.00
CA LYS A 81 -3.03 -7.14 -8.20
C LYS A 81 -3.73 -6.73 -9.49
N GLU A 82 -4.29 -5.52 -9.49
CA GLU A 82 -4.88 -4.92 -10.68
C GLU A 82 -4.03 -3.75 -11.14
N VAL A 83 -3.53 -3.83 -12.36
CA VAL A 83 -2.77 -2.75 -12.97
C VAL A 83 -3.77 -1.87 -13.71
N LEU A 84 -3.96 -0.64 -13.24
CA LEU A 84 -4.98 0.26 -13.77
C LEU A 84 -4.47 1.13 -14.91
N VAL A 85 -3.20 1.49 -14.86
CA VAL A 85 -2.58 2.32 -15.88
C VAL A 85 -1.20 1.81 -16.17
#